data_ddd154bd7b43ebd0a0f4b9587c2bfbbc
#
_entry.id   ddd154bd7b43ebd0a0f4b9587c2bfbbc
#
_cell.length_a   1.000
_cell.length_b   1.000
_cell.length_c   1.000
_cell.angle_alpha   90.00
_cell.angle_beta   90.00
_cell.angle_gamma   90.00
#
_symmetry.space_group_name_H-M   'P 1'
#
loop_
_entity.id
_entity.type
_entity.pdbx_description
1 polymer ?
#
loop_
_entity_poly.entity_id
_entity_poly.type
_entity_poly.pdbx_seq_one_letter_code
_entity_poly.pdbx_strand_id
1 'polypeptide(L)'
;MAREKTRIKRKERKNIASGVAHVNSSFNNTKILISDVQGNAIAWSSSGTMGFKGSRKSTPYAAQMAAEDAGRKAQEHGVKTLEVEVQGPGSGRESALRALAAVGFNITSIRDVTPIAHNGCRPPKRRRV
;
A
#
# COMPACT_ATOMS: atom_id res chain seq x y z
N MET A 1 20.47 -8.59 31.52
CA MET A 1 19.91 -9.29 31.19
C MET A 1 19.76 -9.71 29.92
N ALA A 2 19.81 -10.77 29.77
CA ALA A 2 19.85 -11.27 28.47
C ALA A 2 18.61 -11.09 27.74
N ARG A 3 17.61 -10.84 28.36
CA ARG A 3 16.45 -10.81 27.71
C ARG A 3 16.34 -9.84 26.73
N GLU A 4 16.97 -8.83 26.82
CA GLU A 4 16.77 -7.88 25.92
C GLU A 4 17.16 -8.28 24.67
N LYS A 5 18.20 -8.95 24.54
CA LYS A 5 18.62 -9.30 23.33
C LYS A 5 17.72 -10.17 22.72
N THR A 6 17.12 -10.95 23.41
CA THR A 6 16.35 -11.89 22.72
C THR A 6 15.15 -11.24 22.20
N ARG A 7 14.69 -10.23 22.80
CA ARG A 7 13.51 -9.75 22.32
C ARG A 7 13.68 -8.93 21.22
N ILE A 8 14.74 -8.34 21.07
CA ILE A 8 14.91 -7.53 19.98
C ILE A 8 15.35 -8.33 18.86
N LYS A 9 14.44 -9.02 18.21
CA LYS A 9 14.78 -9.65 17.06
C LYS A 9 14.94 -8.64 16.06
N ARG A 10 16.04 -8.53 15.41
CA ARG A 10 16.22 -7.66 14.33
C ARG A 10 15.40 -8.13 13.22
N LYS A 11 14.72 -7.25 12.53
CA LYS A 11 14.05 -7.58 11.34
C LYS A 11 15.09 -7.98 10.34
N GLU A 12 14.95 -9.14 9.78
CA GLU A 12 15.86 -9.57 8.78
C GLU A 12 15.59 -8.79 7.53
N ARG A 13 16.63 -8.35 6.87
CA ARG A 13 16.49 -7.73 5.59
C ARG A 13 16.21 -8.80 4.58
N LYS A 14 15.14 -8.62 3.82
CA LYS A 14 14.82 -9.54 2.75
C LYS A 14 15.46 -8.97 1.50
N ASN A 15 16.32 -9.72 0.85
CA ASN A 15 16.93 -9.24 -0.37
C ASN A 15 16.04 -9.57 -1.56
N ILE A 16 15.03 -8.73 -1.78
CA ILE A 16 14.06 -8.94 -2.82
C ILE A 16 14.15 -7.78 -3.80
N ALA A 17 14.58 -8.05 -5.01
CA ALA A 17 14.76 -7.00 -6.00
C ALA A 17 13.46 -6.58 -6.67
N SER A 18 12.55 -7.52 -6.87
CA SER A 18 11.28 -7.24 -7.52
C SER A 18 10.12 -7.47 -6.58
N GLY A 19 9.14 -6.62 -6.62
CA GLY A 19 7.97 -6.75 -5.77
C GLY A 19 6.71 -6.31 -6.48
N VAL A 20 5.60 -6.43 -5.77
CA VAL A 20 4.30 -5.99 -6.27
C VAL A 20 3.74 -5.00 -5.26
N ALA A 21 3.37 -3.82 -5.72
CA ALA A 21 2.74 -2.83 -4.87
C ALA A 21 1.23 -2.95 -5.05
N HIS A 22 0.54 -3.22 -3.96
CA HIS A 22 -0.91 -3.33 -3.96
C HIS A 22 -1.48 -2.05 -3.37
N VAL A 23 -2.12 -1.26 -4.22
CA VAL A 23 -2.72 0.01 -3.80
C VAL A 23 -4.22 -0.18 -3.73
N ASN A 24 -4.78 -0.10 -2.53
CA ASN A 24 -6.21 -0.21 -2.34
C ASN A 24 -6.72 1.15 -1.87
N SER A 25 -7.41 1.85 -2.75
CA SER A 25 -7.88 3.20 -2.47
C SER A 25 -9.40 3.22 -2.43
N SER A 26 -9.96 3.34 -1.24
CA SER A 26 -11.40 3.46 -1.07
C SER A 26 -11.76 4.94 -0.95
N PHE A 27 -13.03 5.24 -0.81
CA PHE A 27 -13.46 6.62 -0.59
C PHE A 27 -13.02 7.16 0.76
N ASN A 28 -12.69 6.30 1.69
CA ASN A 28 -12.33 6.71 3.05
C ASN A 28 -10.85 6.57 3.38
N ASN A 29 -10.11 5.79 2.65
CA ASN A 29 -8.72 5.49 3.03
C ASN A 29 -7.94 4.98 1.83
N THR A 30 -6.64 5.03 1.92
CA THR A 30 -5.74 4.43 0.93
C THR A 30 -4.76 3.54 1.69
N LYS A 31 -4.66 2.30 1.26
CA LYS A 31 -3.75 1.33 1.85
C LYS A 31 -2.75 0.90 0.80
N ILE A 32 -1.50 0.78 1.19
CA ILE A 32 -0.45 0.36 0.29
C ILE A 32 0.30 -0.78 0.93
N LEU A 33 0.40 -1.89 0.22
CA LEU A 33 1.15 -3.05 0.67
C LEU A 33 2.14 -3.42 -0.42
N ILE A 34 3.39 -3.59 -0.06
CA ILE A 34 4.40 -4.05 -1.00
C ILE A 34 4.77 -5.47 -0.63
N SER A 35 4.63 -6.37 -1.58
CA SER A 35 4.91 -7.78 -1.36
C SER A 35 5.93 -8.27 -2.37
N ASP A 36 6.45 -9.47 -2.16
CA ASP A 36 7.29 -10.09 -3.16
C ASP A 36 6.39 -10.72 -4.23
N VAL A 37 6.98 -11.35 -5.24
CA VAL A 37 6.21 -11.94 -6.32
C VAL A 37 5.38 -13.15 -5.87
N GLN A 38 5.70 -13.71 -4.73
CA GLN A 38 4.95 -14.84 -4.19
C GLN A 38 3.80 -14.40 -3.29
N GLY A 39 3.71 -13.12 -2.97
CA GLY A 39 2.64 -12.60 -2.15
C GLY A 39 3.00 -12.38 -0.69
N ASN A 40 4.25 -12.58 -0.29
CA ASN A 40 4.65 -12.33 1.09
C ASN A 40 4.85 -10.85 1.33
N ALA A 41 4.25 -10.32 2.38
CA ALA A 41 4.32 -8.88 2.65
C ALA A 41 5.73 -8.46 3.04
N ILE A 42 6.19 -7.37 2.46
CA ILE A 42 7.48 -6.79 2.77
C ILE A 42 7.29 -5.52 3.61
N ALA A 43 6.43 -4.64 3.16
CA ALA A 43 6.18 -3.37 3.84
C ALA A 43 4.75 -2.92 3.56
N TRP A 44 4.20 -2.14 4.46
CA TRP A 44 2.85 -1.62 4.28
C TRP A 44 2.69 -0.29 4.99
N SER A 45 1.73 0.47 4.54
CA SER A 45 1.35 1.71 5.19
C SER A 45 -0.05 2.10 4.72
N SER A 46 -0.70 2.96 5.44
CA SER A 46 -2.00 3.48 5.03
C SER A 46 -2.12 4.92 5.48
N SER A 47 -3.13 5.62 4.98
CA SER A 47 -3.37 7.00 5.40
C SER A 47 -3.59 7.06 6.91
N GLY A 48 -4.25 6.06 7.47
CA GLY A 48 -4.49 6.02 8.91
C GLY A 48 -3.21 5.87 9.71
N THR A 49 -2.28 5.05 9.26
CA THR A 49 -1.02 4.85 9.98
C THR A 49 -0.11 6.07 9.91
N MET A 50 -0.34 6.96 8.95
CA MET A 50 0.42 8.20 8.84
C MET A 50 -0.16 9.33 9.70
N GLY A 51 -1.17 9.03 10.49
CA GLY A 51 -1.75 10.01 11.43
C GLY A 51 -2.97 10.76 10.91
N PHE A 52 -3.41 10.50 9.69
CA PHE A 52 -4.61 11.15 9.18
C PHE A 52 -5.84 10.51 9.79
N LYS A 53 -6.83 11.30 10.08
CA LYS A 53 -8.07 10.81 10.70
C LYS A 53 -9.29 11.33 9.96
N GLY A 54 -10.37 10.58 10.02
CA GLY A 54 -11.65 10.96 9.42
C GLY A 54 -11.54 11.19 7.93
N SER A 55 -12.12 12.25 7.44
CA SER A 55 -12.13 12.53 6.01
C SER A 55 -10.76 12.84 5.43
N ARG A 56 -9.80 13.18 6.28
CA ARG A 56 -8.45 13.49 5.80
C ARG A 56 -7.76 12.25 5.24
N LYS A 57 -8.17 11.05 5.65
CA LYS A 57 -7.58 9.82 5.13
C LYS A 57 -7.86 9.61 3.66
N SER A 58 -8.91 10.23 3.13
CA SER A 58 -9.28 10.02 1.73
C SER A 58 -8.61 10.99 0.78
N THR A 59 -7.76 11.90 1.28
CA THR A 59 -7.16 12.92 0.43
C THR A 59 -5.99 12.34 -0.38
N PRO A 60 -5.73 12.90 -1.56
CA PRO A 60 -4.56 12.47 -2.33
C PRO A 60 -3.24 12.70 -1.59
N TYR A 61 -3.15 13.75 -0.79
CA TYR A 61 -1.95 14.00 -0.01
C TYR A 61 -1.69 12.87 0.99
N ALA A 62 -2.74 12.39 1.67
CA ALA A 62 -2.60 11.29 2.61
C ALA A 62 -2.13 10.01 1.90
N ALA A 63 -2.64 9.75 0.70
CA ALA A 63 -2.22 8.61 -0.10
C ALA A 63 -0.75 8.73 -0.50
N GLN A 64 -0.33 9.93 -0.84
CA GLN A 64 1.05 10.19 -1.20
C GLN A 64 1.98 9.89 -0.02
N MET A 65 1.62 10.37 1.17
CA MET A 65 2.44 10.14 2.36
C MET A 65 2.51 8.65 2.71
N ALA A 66 1.40 7.94 2.59
CA ALA A 66 1.37 6.50 2.85
C ALA A 66 2.25 5.75 1.86
N ALA A 67 2.20 6.12 0.59
CA ALA A 67 3.00 5.46 -0.44
C ALA A 67 4.50 5.71 -0.22
N GLU A 68 4.86 6.93 0.17
CA GLU A 68 6.25 7.23 0.45
C GLU A 68 6.77 6.42 1.63
N ASP A 69 5.97 6.29 2.68
CA ASP A 69 6.36 5.53 3.85
C ASP A 69 6.55 4.04 3.51
N ALA A 70 5.59 3.45 2.83
CA ALA A 70 5.68 2.06 2.44
C ALA A 70 6.87 1.84 1.50
N GLY A 71 7.10 2.78 0.58
CA GLY A 71 8.22 2.68 -0.36
C GLY A 71 9.57 2.72 0.32
N ARG A 72 9.74 3.61 1.28
CA ARG A 72 11.00 3.68 2.00
C ARG A 72 11.28 2.41 2.78
N LYS A 73 10.25 1.85 3.40
CA LYS A 73 10.39 0.59 4.13
C LYS A 73 10.76 -0.54 3.20
N ALA A 74 10.16 -0.58 2.01
CA ALA A 74 10.47 -1.62 1.04
C ALA A 74 11.88 -1.48 0.50
N GLN A 75 12.37 -0.26 0.33
CA GLN A 75 13.73 -0.05 -0.16
C GLN A 75 14.76 -0.57 0.82
N GLU A 76 14.46 -0.59 2.10
CA GLU A 76 15.36 -1.16 3.09
C GLU A 76 15.56 -2.65 2.86
N HIS A 77 14.63 -3.32 2.21
CA HIS A 77 14.72 -4.73 1.89
C HIS A 77 15.26 -4.96 0.47
N GLY A 78 15.74 -3.91 -0.17
CA GLY A 78 16.38 -4.04 -1.47
C GLY A 78 15.47 -4.01 -2.68
N VAL A 79 14.19 -3.71 -2.50
CA VAL A 79 13.26 -3.67 -3.63
C VAL A 79 13.58 -2.50 -4.55
N LYS A 80 13.71 -2.76 -5.83
CA LYS A 80 14.00 -1.73 -6.82
C LYS A 80 12.95 -1.65 -7.90
N THR A 81 12.34 -2.76 -8.25
CA THR A 81 11.37 -2.85 -9.33
C THR A 81 10.02 -3.24 -8.77
N LEU A 82 8.98 -2.56 -9.18
CA LEU A 82 7.63 -2.85 -8.73
C LEU A 82 6.68 -3.02 -9.90
N GLU A 83 5.79 -3.97 -9.77
CA GLU A 83 4.59 -4.04 -10.58
C GLU A 83 3.52 -3.47 -9.68
N VAL A 84 2.62 -2.69 -10.20
CA VAL A 84 1.60 -2.04 -9.37
C VAL A 84 0.22 -2.60 -9.71
N GLU A 85 -0.52 -2.98 -8.69
CA GLU A 85 -1.91 -3.41 -8.83
C GLU A 85 -2.78 -2.44 -8.05
N VAL A 86 -3.66 -1.75 -8.74
CA VAL A 86 -4.51 -0.74 -8.15
C VAL A 86 -5.92 -1.25 -8.02
N GLN A 87 -6.53 -1.01 -6.88
CA GLN A 87 -7.88 -1.46 -6.63
C GLN A 87 -8.68 -0.34 -5.95
N GLY A 88 -9.93 -0.18 -6.36
CA GLY A 88 -10.85 0.73 -5.68
C GLY A 88 -11.01 2.08 -6.36
N PRO A 89 -12.06 2.79 -5.99
CA PRO A 89 -12.43 4.06 -6.65
C PRO A 89 -11.87 5.33 -6.01
N GLY A 90 -11.05 5.20 -4.99
CA GLY A 90 -10.62 6.38 -4.23
C GLY A 90 -9.76 7.36 -5.00
N SER A 91 -9.70 8.58 -4.53
CA SER A 91 -8.95 9.63 -5.19
C SER A 91 -7.44 9.50 -4.99
N GLY A 92 -7.01 8.63 -4.10
CA GLY A 92 -5.58 8.47 -3.82
C GLY A 92 -4.82 7.58 -4.79
N ARG A 93 -5.52 7.01 -5.79
CA ARG A 93 -4.87 6.06 -6.70
C ARG A 93 -3.66 6.65 -7.42
N GLU A 94 -3.86 7.76 -8.11
CA GLU A 94 -2.78 8.37 -8.87
C GLU A 94 -1.68 8.95 -7.99
N SER A 95 -2.07 9.56 -6.87
CA SER A 95 -1.09 10.15 -5.96
C SER A 95 -0.17 9.08 -5.38
N ALA A 96 -0.72 7.90 -5.06
CA ALA A 96 0.07 6.81 -4.55
C ALA A 96 1.06 6.32 -5.60
N LEU A 97 0.61 6.19 -6.85
CA LEU A 97 1.49 5.77 -7.93
C LEU A 97 2.62 6.75 -8.17
N ARG A 98 2.31 8.04 -8.16
CA ARG A 98 3.33 9.07 -8.36
C ARG A 98 4.33 9.07 -7.22
N ALA A 99 3.85 8.86 -6.00
CA ALA A 99 4.74 8.83 -4.85
C ALA A 99 5.69 7.64 -4.89
N LEU A 100 5.20 6.47 -5.32
CA LEU A 100 6.05 5.30 -5.46
C LEU A 100 7.13 5.54 -6.52
N ALA A 101 6.77 6.19 -7.63
CA ALA A 101 7.75 6.52 -8.66
C ALA A 101 8.77 7.54 -8.14
N ALA A 102 8.31 8.51 -7.35
CA ALA A 102 9.18 9.55 -6.79
C ALA A 102 10.17 9.02 -5.76
N VAL A 103 9.80 7.95 -5.05
CA VAL A 103 10.70 7.33 -4.08
C VAL A 103 11.89 6.67 -4.80
N GLY A 104 11.72 6.30 -6.04
CA GLY A 104 12.82 5.78 -6.84
C GLY A 104 12.61 4.37 -7.38
N PHE A 105 11.40 3.83 -7.28
CA PHE A 105 11.14 2.52 -7.83
C PHE A 105 11.00 2.56 -9.35
N ASN A 106 11.44 1.51 -9.99
CA ASN A 106 11.22 1.33 -11.40
C ASN A 106 9.91 0.57 -11.58
N ILE A 107 8.87 1.25 -12.01
CA ILE A 107 7.55 0.65 -12.16
C ILE A 107 7.46 0.03 -13.55
N THR A 108 7.30 -1.29 -13.62
CA THR A 108 7.29 -2.00 -14.87
C THR A 108 5.91 -2.17 -15.47
N SER A 109 4.88 -2.26 -14.63
CA SER A 109 3.52 -2.37 -15.14
C SER A 109 2.54 -1.86 -14.11
N ILE A 110 1.40 -1.39 -14.56
CA ILE A 110 0.33 -0.92 -13.70
C ILE A 110 -0.93 -1.61 -14.18
N ARG A 111 -1.63 -2.25 -13.26
CA ARG A 111 -2.82 -3.01 -13.60
C ARG A 111 -3.93 -2.68 -12.63
N ASP A 112 -5.13 -2.50 -13.12
CA ASP A 112 -6.29 -2.26 -12.27
C ASP A 112 -6.94 -3.62 -11.98
N VAL A 113 -6.98 -3.97 -10.71
CA VAL A 113 -7.53 -5.26 -10.29
C VAL A 113 -8.80 -5.10 -9.45
N THR A 114 -9.49 -3.99 -9.62
CA THR A 114 -10.73 -3.74 -8.88
C THR A 114 -11.71 -4.87 -9.14
N PRO A 115 -12.20 -5.54 -8.09
CA PRO A 115 -13.13 -6.64 -8.30
C PRO A 115 -14.50 -6.15 -8.74
N ILE A 116 -15.06 -6.80 -9.73
CA ILE A 116 -16.39 -6.48 -10.22
C ILE A 116 -17.22 -7.74 -10.10
N ALA A 117 -18.25 -7.66 -9.25
CA ALA A 117 -19.11 -8.82 -9.05
C ALA A 117 -19.93 -9.11 -10.29
N HIS A 118 -20.15 -10.41 -10.57
CA HIS A 118 -21.01 -10.83 -11.66
C HIS A 118 -22.41 -11.00 -11.08
N ASN A 119 -22.98 -9.88 -10.62
CA ASN A 119 -24.24 -9.81 -9.89
C ASN A 119 -24.15 -10.24 -8.42
N GLY A 120 -23.18 -10.95 -8.02
CA GLY A 120 -22.84 -11.27 -6.63
C GLY A 120 -23.95 -11.25 -5.60
N CYS A 121 -23.61 -10.80 -4.41
CA CYS A 121 -24.59 -10.69 -3.32
C CYS A 121 -25.39 -9.42 -3.45
N ARG A 122 -26.61 -9.47 -2.93
CA ARG A 122 -27.47 -8.30 -2.95
C ARG A 122 -26.83 -7.22 -2.08
N PRO A 123 -26.69 -5.98 -2.58
CA PRO A 123 -26.14 -4.90 -1.79
C PRO A 123 -27.09 -4.46 -0.68
N PRO A 124 -26.58 -3.78 0.35
CA PRO A 124 -27.44 -3.30 1.43
C PRO A 124 -28.35 -2.19 0.91
N LYS A 125 -29.38 -1.91 1.67
CA LYS A 125 -30.28 -0.85 1.27
C LYS A 125 -29.60 0.51 1.36
N ARG A 126 -30.17 1.47 0.68
CA ARG A 126 -29.66 2.81 0.68
C ARG A 126 -29.61 3.40 2.05
N ARG A 127 -28.55 4.10 2.36
CA ARG A 127 -28.41 4.77 3.64
C ARG A 127 -29.33 5.98 3.67
N ARG A 128 -29.88 6.24 4.83
CA ARG A 128 -30.64 7.45 5.03
C ARG A 128 -29.65 8.55 5.32
N VAL A 129 -29.77 9.64 4.66
CA VAL A 129 -28.88 10.78 4.86
C VAL A 129 -29.68 12.04 5.14
#